data_53d9384538f264aaae806d4d1a34cdd3
#
_entry.id   53d9384538f264aaae806d4d1a34cdd3
#
_cell.length_a   1.000
_cell.length_b   1.000
_cell.length_c   1.000
_cell.angle_alpha   90.00
_cell.angle_beta   90.00
_cell.angle_gamma   90.00
#
_symmetry.space_group_name_H-M   'P 1'
#
loop_
_entity.id
_entity.type
_entity.pdbx_description
1 polymer ?
#
loop_
_entity_poly.entity_id
_entity_poly.type
_entity_poly.pdbx_seq_one_letter_code
_entity_poly.pdbx_strand_id
1 'polypeptide(L)'
;NKVYSESIFGKNLEEMFRNESKKLKEQNRQLTKELEIEEQRLTNEREGMPLDEFKILAKSFNTRVEKVRKEQKEKSDILKYKLEEERTYFFNAVYPLLVEFVAKTNATGILDSSVVLVGNSNLDVTNKVILIINDKLPLVAPFKLKRSD
;
A
#
# COMPACT_ATOMS: atom_id res chain seq x y z
N ASN A 1 -12.96 9.51 -5.48
CA ASN A 1 -12.66 10.73 -6.26
C ASN A 1 -12.09 10.34 -7.61
N LYS A 2 -12.85 10.67 -8.66
CA LYS A 2 -12.54 10.28 -10.06
C LYS A 2 -11.21 10.84 -10.56
N VAL A 3 -10.87 12.04 -10.16
CA VAL A 3 -9.62 12.71 -10.54
C VAL A 3 -8.39 11.91 -10.08
N TYR A 4 -8.44 11.36 -8.87
CA TYR A 4 -7.38 10.47 -8.37
C TYR A 4 -7.35 9.14 -9.13
N SER A 5 -8.48 8.41 -9.15
CA SER A 5 -8.53 7.04 -9.68
C SER A 5 -8.28 6.94 -11.19
N GLU A 6 -8.54 8.01 -11.96
CA GLU A 6 -8.34 8.04 -13.41
C GLU A 6 -7.03 8.71 -13.83
N SER A 7 -6.36 9.44 -12.93
CA SER A 7 -5.03 10.01 -13.21
C SER A 7 -3.96 8.92 -13.39
N ILE A 8 -2.89 9.23 -14.13
CA ILE A 8 -1.73 8.36 -14.28
C ILE A 8 -1.08 8.10 -12.93
N PHE A 9 -0.95 9.13 -12.08
CA PHE A 9 -0.43 9.00 -10.72
C PHE A 9 -1.23 8.00 -9.89
N GLY A 10 -2.56 8.17 -9.81
CA GLY A 10 -3.42 7.29 -9.01
C GLY A 10 -3.40 5.85 -9.50
N LYS A 11 -3.48 5.62 -10.81
CA LYS A 11 -3.38 4.27 -11.40
C LYS A 11 -2.04 3.61 -11.10
N ASN A 12 -0.94 4.35 -11.26
CA ASN A 12 0.40 3.85 -10.97
C ASN A 12 0.56 3.51 -9.49
N LEU A 13 0.09 4.37 -8.58
CA LEU A 13 0.15 4.15 -7.14
C LEU A 13 -0.63 2.88 -6.73
N GLU A 14 -1.86 2.72 -7.22
CA GLU A 14 -2.70 1.55 -6.92
C GLU A 14 -2.11 0.24 -7.49
N GLU A 15 -1.53 0.30 -8.68
CA GLU A 15 -0.84 -0.85 -9.27
C GLU A 15 0.39 -1.26 -8.46
N MET A 16 1.21 -0.30 -8.06
CA MET A 16 2.38 -0.54 -7.21
C MET A 16 1.98 -1.14 -5.88
N PHE A 17 0.96 -0.59 -5.21
CA PHE A 17 0.45 -1.13 -3.95
C PHE A 17 -0.06 -2.57 -4.10
N ARG A 18 -0.80 -2.86 -5.18
CA ARG A 18 -1.30 -4.21 -5.48
C ARG A 18 -0.15 -5.20 -5.68
N ASN A 19 0.87 -4.80 -6.43
CA ASN A 19 2.02 -5.65 -6.72
C ASN A 19 2.83 -5.95 -5.45
N GLU A 20 3.10 -4.95 -4.62
CA GLU A 20 3.82 -5.16 -3.35
C GLU A 20 3.00 -5.96 -2.34
N SER A 21 1.67 -5.73 -2.27
CA SER A 21 0.77 -6.55 -1.44
C SER A 21 0.76 -8.02 -1.87
N LYS A 22 0.80 -8.30 -3.18
CA LYS A 22 0.87 -9.67 -3.71
C LYS A 22 2.20 -10.33 -3.35
N LYS A 23 3.32 -9.62 -3.50
CA LYS A 23 4.65 -10.12 -3.09
C LYS A 23 4.70 -10.45 -1.59
N LEU A 24 4.17 -9.54 -0.76
CA LEU A 24 4.13 -9.74 0.68
C LEU A 24 3.27 -10.94 1.09
N LYS A 25 2.12 -11.13 0.45
CA LYS A 25 1.27 -12.32 0.67
C LYS A 25 2.00 -13.61 0.31
N GLU A 26 2.69 -13.65 -0.81
CA GLU A 26 3.44 -14.83 -1.24
C GLU A 26 4.61 -15.14 -0.29
N GLN A 27 5.36 -14.12 0.15
CA GLN A 27 6.39 -14.28 1.17
C GLN A 27 5.81 -14.84 2.48
N ASN A 28 4.66 -14.33 2.92
CA ASN A 28 3.99 -14.83 4.12
C ASN A 28 3.61 -16.31 3.98
N ARG A 29 3.06 -16.69 2.83
CA ARG A 29 2.68 -18.07 2.55
C ARG A 29 3.87 -19.02 2.60
N GLN A 30 5.02 -18.61 2.05
CA GLN A 30 6.25 -19.39 2.07
C GLN A 30 6.79 -19.55 3.50
N LEU A 31 6.88 -18.44 4.24
CA LEU A 31 7.34 -18.45 5.64
C LEU A 31 6.44 -19.30 6.54
N THR A 32 5.11 -19.26 6.33
CA THR A 32 4.18 -20.11 7.09
C THR A 32 4.44 -21.59 6.82
N LYS A 33 4.64 -21.98 5.55
CA LYS A 33 4.99 -23.37 5.20
C LYS A 33 6.32 -23.84 5.82
N GLU A 34 7.34 -22.98 5.80
CA GLU A 34 8.62 -23.30 6.44
C GLU A 34 8.45 -23.53 7.94
N LEU A 35 7.68 -22.69 8.63
CA LEU A 35 7.41 -22.82 10.04
C LEU A 35 6.58 -24.08 10.35
N GLU A 36 5.59 -24.42 9.53
CA GLU A 36 4.80 -25.65 9.66
C GLU A 36 5.68 -26.92 9.53
N ILE A 37 6.59 -26.93 8.55
CA ILE A 37 7.54 -28.05 8.36
C ILE A 37 8.48 -28.18 9.56
N GLU A 38 8.99 -27.06 10.08
CA GLU A 38 9.87 -27.04 11.25
C GLU A 38 9.13 -27.53 12.50
N GLU A 39 7.88 -27.11 12.71
CA GLU A 39 7.02 -27.54 13.82
C GLU A 39 6.76 -29.05 13.78
N GLN A 40 6.41 -29.57 12.60
CA GLN A 40 6.22 -31.03 12.41
C GLN A 40 7.51 -31.82 12.70
N ARG A 41 8.64 -31.31 12.22
CA ARG A 41 9.94 -31.96 12.51
C ARG A 41 10.21 -32.02 14.02
N LEU A 42 10.08 -30.90 14.72
CA LEU A 42 10.27 -30.83 16.18
C LEU A 42 9.29 -31.75 16.93
N THR A 43 8.05 -31.87 16.45
CA THR A 43 7.04 -32.76 17.04
C THR A 43 7.44 -34.22 16.88
N ASN A 44 7.96 -34.61 15.71
CA ASN A 44 8.39 -36.00 15.44
C ASN A 44 9.67 -36.37 16.19
N GLU A 45 10.59 -35.43 16.36
CA GLU A 45 11.87 -35.65 17.07
C GLU A 45 11.70 -35.69 18.61
N ARG A 46 10.57 -35.23 19.12
CA ARG A 46 10.30 -35.10 20.56
C ARG A 46 10.49 -36.42 21.33
N GLU A 47 10.00 -37.54 20.80
CA GLU A 47 10.03 -38.84 21.50
C GLU A 47 11.43 -39.40 21.65
N GLY A 48 12.36 -39.05 20.74
CA GLY A 48 13.75 -39.50 20.76
C GLY A 48 14.74 -38.53 21.43
N MET A 49 14.26 -37.42 22.01
CA MET A 49 15.12 -36.34 22.50
C MET A 49 14.99 -36.12 24.01
N PRO A 50 16.10 -35.82 24.72
CA PRO A 50 16.03 -35.40 26.13
C PRO A 50 15.15 -34.16 26.31
N LEU A 51 14.33 -34.17 27.40
CA LEU A 51 13.33 -33.13 27.67
C LEU A 51 13.93 -31.69 27.65
N ASP A 52 15.12 -31.54 28.23
CA ASP A 52 15.74 -30.21 28.35
C ASP A 52 16.25 -29.70 26.98
N GLU A 53 16.74 -30.59 26.13
CA GLU A 53 17.11 -30.26 24.76
C GLU A 53 15.89 -29.87 23.94
N PHE A 54 14.78 -30.60 24.02
CA PHE A 54 13.52 -30.25 23.40
C PHE A 54 13.00 -28.90 23.84
N LYS A 55 13.07 -28.57 25.14
CA LYS A 55 12.63 -27.24 25.64
C LYS A 55 13.43 -26.09 25.01
N ILE A 56 14.73 -26.25 24.80
CA ILE A 56 15.58 -25.25 24.19
C ILE A 56 15.17 -25.03 22.73
N LEU A 57 14.97 -26.11 21.97
CA LEU A 57 14.55 -26.03 20.56
C LEU A 57 13.14 -25.45 20.42
N ALA A 58 12.19 -25.86 21.24
CA ALA A 58 10.84 -25.33 21.23
C ALA A 58 10.81 -23.82 21.57
N LYS A 59 11.62 -23.37 22.53
CA LYS A 59 11.77 -21.94 22.84
C LYS A 59 12.35 -21.16 21.67
N SER A 60 13.38 -21.68 21.03
CA SER A 60 14.00 -21.06 19.86
C SER A 60 13.00 -20.95 18.68
N PHE A 61 12.25 -22.00 18.42
CA PHE A 61 11.19 -22.02 17.42
C PHE A 61 10.11 -20.96 17.70
N ASN A 62 9.59 -20.91 18.92
CA ASN A 62 8.60 -19.91 19.30
C ASN A 62 9.10 -18.48 19.11
N THR A 63 10.35 -18.20 19.52
CA THR A 63 10.98 -16.89 19.31
C THR A 63 11.07 -16.55 17.81
N ARG A 64 11.40 -17.52 16.96
CA ARG A 64 11.44 -17.35 15.51
C ARG A 64 10.04 -17.04 14.93
N VAL A 65 9.02 -17.78 15.38
CA VAL A 65 7.61 -17.54 14.97
C VAL A 65 7.18 -16.11 15.30
N GLU A 66 7.43 -15.68 16.54
CA GLU A 66 7.08 -14.32 16.99
C GLU A 66 7.82 -13.24 16.16
N LYS A 67 9.12 -13.43 15.92
CA LYS A 67 9.92 -12.54 15.10
C LYS A 67 9.37 -12.43 13.68
N VAL A 68 9.10 -13.56 13.02
CA VAL A 68 8.54 -13.59 11.66
C VAL A 68 7.18 -12.87 11.62
N ARG A 69 6.28 -13.15 12.56
CA ARG A 69 4.97 -12.49 12.64
C ARG A 69 5.10 -10.97 12.79
N LYS A 70 6.00 -10.53 13.67
CA LYS A 70 6.26 -9.12 13.90
C LYS A 70 6.79 -8.43 12.63
N GLU A 71 7.81 -9.01 12.00
CA GLU A 71 8.41 -8.45 10.77
C GLU A 71 7.40 -8.36 9.63
N GLN A 72 6.53 -9.37 9.46
CA GLN A 72 5.52 -9.35 8.41
C GLN A 72 4.43 -8.32 8.68
N LYS A 73 4.04 -8.17 9.94
CA LYS A 73 3.11 -7.10 10.33
C LYS A 73 3.71 -5.72 10.05
N GLU A 74 4.95 -5.47 10.46
CA GLU A 74 5.65 -4.21 10.22
C GLU A 74 5.73 -3.87 8.72
N LYS A 75 6.06 -4.85 7.86
CA LYS A 75 6.06 -4.65 6.41
C LYS A 75 4.68 -4.27 5.87
N SER A 76 3.62 -4.92 6.36
CA SER A 76 2.25 -4.59 5.97
C SER A 76 1.85 -3.17 6.39
N ASP A 77 2.22 -2.78 7.60
CA ASP A 77 1.90 -1.45 8.14
C ASP A 77 2.68 -0.35 7.40
N ILE A 78 3.96 -0.59 7.09
CA ILE A 78 4.78 0.32 6.26
C ILE A 78 4.17 0.48 4.87
N LEU A 79 3.71 -0.61 4.23
CA LEU A 79 3.11 -0.54 2.91
C LEU A 79 1.82 0.30 2.90
N LYS A 80 0.95 0.12 3.90
CA LYS A 80 -0.27 0.92 4.06
C LYS A 80 0.05 2.39 4.32
N TYR A 81 1.02 2.66 5.21
CA TYR A 81 1.45 4.02 5.52
C TYR A 81 1.95 4.73 4.25
N LYS A 82 2.77 4.06 3.45
CA LYS A 82 3.28 4.62 2.18
C LYS A 82 2.16 4.93 1.20
N LEU A 83 1.14 4.08 1.09
CA LEU A 83 -0.03 4.36 0.25
C LEU A 83 -0.74 5.65 0.69
N GLU A 84 -0.97 5.83 1.98
CA GLU A 84 -1.65 7.02 2.50
C GLU A 84 -0.79 8.28 2.41
N GLU A 85 0.53 8.15 2.59
CA GLU A 85 1.49 9.24 2.38
C GLU A 85 1.44 9.75 0.93
N GLU A 86 1.49 8.85 -0.06
CA GLU A 86 1.43 9.21 -1.47
C GLU A 86 0.05 9.75 -1.89
N ARG A 87 -1.04 9.24 -1.32
CA ARG A 87 -2.38 9.81 -1.52
C ARG A 87 -2.47 11.25 -0.99
N THR A 88 -1.93 11.47 0.21
CA THR A 88 -1.88 12.80 0.81
C THR A 88 -1.05 13.76 -0.04
N TYR A 89 0.10 13.30 -0.52
CA TYR A 89 0.94 14.05 -1.45
C TYR A 89 0.16 14.43 -2.71
N PHE A 90 -0.55 13.48 -3.33
CA PHE A 90 -1.37 13.74 -4.50
C PHE A 90 -2.36 14.88 -4.28
N PHE A 91 -3.18 14.82 -3.24
CA PHE A 91 -4.18 15.86 -2.99
C PHE A 91 -3.57 17.22 -2.68
N ASN A 92 -2.46 17.25 -1.94
CA ASN A 92 -1.73 18.48 -1.67
C ASN A 92 -1.14 19.10 -2.94
N ALA A 93 -0.62 18.29 -3.85
CA ALA A 93 -0.05 18.74 -5.12
C ALA A 93 -1.15 19.16 -6.13
N VAL A 94 -2.31 18.50 -6.11
CA VAL A 94 -3.42 18.81 -7.01
C VAL A 94 -4.16 20.07 -6.61
N TYR A 95 -4.27 20.38 -5.32
CA TYR A 95 -5.03 21.53 -4.86
C TYR A 95 -4.62 22.86 -5.53
N PRO A 96 -3.34 23.26 -5.58
CA PRO A 96 -2.95 24.49 -6.26
C PRO A 96 -3.25 24.46 -7.76
N LEU A 97 -3.20 23.32 -8.42
CA LEU A 97 -3.56 23.17 -9.84
C LEU A 97 -5.05 23.44 -10.07
N LEU A 98 -5.91 22.99 -9.15
CA LEU A 98 -7.34 23.29 -9.18
C LEU A 98 -7.62 24.78 -8.97
N VAL A 99 -6.93 25.43 -8.05
CA VAL A 99 -7.04 26.87 -7.83
C VAL A 99 -6.65 27.66 -9.08
N GLU A 100 -5.55 27.30 -9.69
CA GLU A 100 -5.08 27.89 -10.95
C GLU A 100 -6.09 27.68 -12.09
N PHE A 101 -6.66 26.47 -12.19
CA PHE A 101 -7.67 26.15 -13.19
C PHE A 101 -8.93 27.02 -13.03
N VAL A 102 -9.44 27.17 -11.81
CA VAL A 102 -10.59 28.02 -11.50
C VAL A 102 -10.32 29.46 -11.92
N ALA A 103 -9.16 30.01 -11.56
CA ALA A 103 -8.77 31.38 -11.90
C ALA A 103 -8.70 31.61 -13.42
N LYS A 104 -8.14 30.65 -14.18
CA LYS A 104 -8.00 30.74 -15.63
C LYS A 104 -9.31 30.58 -16.41
N THR A 105 -10.29 29.89 -15.85
CA THR A 105 -11.56 29.59 -16.52
C THR A 105 -12.70 30.54 -16.10
N ASN A 106 -12.44 31.51 -15.21
CA ASN A 106 -13.45 32.37 -14.59
C ASN A 106 -14.58 31.56 -13.91
N ALA A 107 -14.29 30.33 -13.47
CA ALA A 107 -15.25 29.54 -12.73
C ALA A 107 -15.34 30.04 -11.29
N THR A 108 -16.53 29.93 -10.69
CA THR A 108 -16.75 30.30 -9.29
C THR A 108 -16.16 29.27 -8.32
N GLY A 109 -16.02 28.03 -8.75
CA GLY A 109 -15.48 26.93 -7.95
C GLY A 109 -15.54 25.60 -8.71
N ILE A 110 -14.99 24.56 -8.09
CA ILE A 110 -15.08 23.15 -8.57
C ILE A 110 -15.76 22.33 -7.48
N LEU A 111 -16.77 21.55 -7.86
CA LEU A 111 -17.46 20.61 -7.00
C LEU A 111 -17.08 19.18 -7.38
N ASP A 112 -17.02 18.29 -6.38
CA ASP A 112 -16.91 16.86 -6.66
C ASP A 112 -18.19 16.37 -7.35
N SER A 113 -18.06 15.59 -8.41
CA SER A 113 -19.19 15.07 -9.19
C SER A 113 -20.17 14.23 -8.35
N SER A 114 -19.73 13.66 -7.25
CA SER A 114 -20.57 12.87 -6.33
C SER A 114 -21.64 13.68 -5.61
N VAL A 115 -21.48 15.01 -5.52
CA VAL A 115 -22.47 15.91 -4.89
C VAL A 115 -23.39 16.59 -5.91
N VAL A 116 -23.18 16.36 -7.20
CA VAL A 116 -24.00 16.94 -8.27
C VAL A 116 -25.06 15.94 -8.70
N LEU A 117 -26.32 16.19 -8.34
CA LEU A 117 -27.45 15.32 -8.73
C LEU A 117 -27.82 15.45 -10.20
N VAL A 118 -27.82 16.65 -10.74
CA VAL A 118 -28.14 16.97 -12.15
C VAL A 118 -27.27 18.13 -12.59
N GLY A 119 -26.63 18.00 -13.73
CA GLY A 119 -25.79 19.04 -14.31
C GLY A 119 -25.66 18.90 -15.81
N ASN A 120 -25.31 19.99 -16.49
CA ASN A 120 -24.96 19.95 -17.90
C ASN A 120 -23.61 19.29 -18.07
N SER A 121 -23.50 18.31 -18.99
CA SER A 121 -22.23 17.61 -19.28
C SER A 121 -21.09 18.54 -19.71
N ASN A 122 -21.41 19.69 -20.28
CA ASN A 122 -20.40 20.68 -20.65
C ASN A 122 -19.71 21.32 -19.43
N LEU A 123 -20.31 21.20 -18.24
CA LEU A 123 -19.73 21.68 -16.98
C LEU A 123 -18.78 20.64 -16.34
N ASP A 124 -18.75 19.40 -16.85
CA ASP A 124 -17.83 18.37 -16.36
C ASP A 124 -16.40 18.66 -16.88
N VAL A 125 -15.57 19.13 -15.97
CA VAL A 125 -14.17 19.48 -16.23
C VAL A 125 -13.19 18.35 -15.81
N THR A 126 -13.70 17.20 -15.37
CA THR A 126 -12.89 16.11 -14.84
C THR A 126 -11.73 15.73 -15.76
N ASN A 127 -12.01 15.50 -17.04
CA ASN A 127 -10.97 15.11 -18.00
C ASN A 127 -9.93 16.21 -18.23
N LYS A 128 -10.34 17.49 -18.23
CA LYS A 128 -9.41 18.62 -18.38
C LYS A 128 -8.46 18.70 -17.18
N VAL A 129 -9.00 18.53 -15.98
CA VAL A 129 -8.23 18.50 -14.74
C VAL A 129 -7.27 17.31 -14.71
N ILE A 130 -7.70 16.11 -15.11
CA ILE A 130 -6.85 14.92 -15.21
C ILE A 130 -5.67 15.15 -16.17
N LEU A 131 -5.89 15.77 -17.31
CA LEU A 131 -4.80 16.08 -18.26
C LEU A 131 -3.75 17.01 -17.65
N ILE A 132 -4.18 18.06 -16.92
CA ILE A 132 -3.28 18.98 -16.22
C ILE A 132 -2.47 18.24 -15.16
N ILE A 133 -3.12 17.38 -14.38
CA ILE A 133 -2.46 16.58 -13.33
C ILE A 133 -1.42 15.65 -13.95
N ASN A 134 -1.77 14.95 -15.02
CA ASN A 134 -0.88 14.02 -15.71
C ASN A 134 0.35 14.70 -16.32
N ASP A 135 0.22 15.98 -16.70
CA ASP A 135 1.33 16.81 -17.19
C ASP A 135 2.24 17.30 -16.06
N LYS A 136 1.68 17.58 -14.89
CA LYS A 136 2.39 18.27 -13.80
C LYS A 136 2.90 17.35 -12.69
N LEU A 137 2.24 16.22 -12.45
CA LEU A 137 2.66 15.30 -11.40
C LEU A 137 3.61 14.21 -11.93
N PRO A 138 4.76 13.98 -11.27
CA PRO A 138 5.65 12.87 -11.61
C PRO A 138 5.00 11.52 -11.26
N LEU A 139 5.55 10.45 -11.82
CA LEU A 139 5.19 9.08 -11.40
C LEU A 139 5.67 8.82 -9.98
N VAL A 140 4.93 7.96 -9.27
CA VAL A 140 5.30 7.51 -7.92
C VAL A 140 6.57 6.69 -7.97
N ALA A 141 7.52 6.97 -7.07
CA ALA A 141 8.72 6.16 -6.92
C ALA A 141 8.40 4.78 -6.31
N PRO A 142 9.15 3.72 -6.67
CA PRO A 142 8.94 2.39 -6.11
C PRO A 142 9.00 2.37 -4.59
N PHE A 143 8.07 1.66 -3.93
CA PHE A 143 8.05 1.53 -2.49
C PHE A 143 9.28 0.76 -1.97
N LYS A 144 10.00 1.36 -1.04
CA LYS A 144 11.07 0.68 -0.30
C LYS A 144 10.47 0.17 1.02
N LEU A 145 10.22 -1.15 1.11
CA LEU A 145 9.68 -1.80 2.32
C LEU A 145 10.75 -2.10 3.38
N LYS A 146 12.03 -1.75 3.12
CA LYS A 146 13.06 -1.83 4.15
C LYS A 146 13.02 -0.57 5.00
N ARG A 147 13.08 -0.72 6.32
CA ARG A 147 13.45 0.40 7.21
C ARG A 147 14.75 0.98 6.70
N SER A 148 14.80 2.29 6.51
CA SER A 148 16.09 2.99 6.48
C SER A 148 16.65 2.85 7.89
N ASP A 149 17.75 2.11 8.03
CA ASP A 149 18.51 2.05 9.27
C ASP A 149 18.97 3.46 9.67
#